data_5f094e43e637046253cd1beb2045603d
#
_entry.id   5f094e43e637046253cd1beb2045603d
#
_cell.length_a   1.000
_cell.length_b   1.000
_cell.length_c   1.000
_cell.angle_alpha   90.00
_cell.angle_beta   90.00
_cell.angle_gamma   90.00
#
_symmetry.space_group_name_H-M   'P 1'
#
loop_
_entity.id
_entity.type
_entity.pdbx_description
1 polymer ?
#
loop_
_entity_poly.entity_id
_entity_poly.type
_entity_poly.pdbx_seq_one_letter_code
_entity_poly.pdbx_strand_id
1 'polypeptide(L)'
;MSHCLFPTHQGGELAKQMRRKEAKNNQGREVRIKIVEKGGVTLEQQLRKSNPWPGGKCGRERCFPCMGERGGDCWKEGVTYSLWCLECGWEVTRYMGESGRNAYSRGREHLDSLDAKDENKSVLWLHSIHHHNRREDVGYAMRVTGHFQDSLSRQVTEMVNISSYQGAVIMNRRNEMAGVRVERQQYRRWGAE
;
A
#
# COMPACT_ATOMS: atom_id res chain seq x y z
N MET A 1 -22.86 -19.05 -11.25
CA MET A 1 -21.89 -20.16 -10.99
C MET A 1 -21.27 -19.95 -9.64
N SER A 2 -21.41 -20.90 -8.72
CA SER A 2 -20.73 -20.82 -7.42
C SER A 2 -19.36 -21.47 -7.53
N HIS A 3 -18.30 -20.82 -7.05
CA HIS A 3 -16.94 -21.31 -7.08
C HIS A 3 -16.50 -21.67 -5.66
N CYS A 4 -15.98 -22.88 -5.49
CA CYS A 4 -15.32 -23.30 -4.25
C CYS A 4 -13.83 -23.34 -4.46
N LEU A 5 -13.05 -22.65 -3.64
CA LEU A 5 -11.59 -22.58 -3.68
C LEU A 5 -11.02 -23.49 -2.59
N PHE A 6 -10.12 -24.38 -2.97
CA PHE A 6 -9.41 -25.25 -2.03
C PHE A 6 -7.90 -25.07 -2.16
N PRO A 7 -7.16 -24.99 -1.06
CA PRO A 7 -5.70 -25.03 -1.11
C PRO A 7 -5.24 -26.45 -1.43
N THR A 8 -4.39 -26.61 -2.44
CA THR A 8 -3.81 -27.92 -2.79
C THR A 8 -2.41 -28.05 -2.20
N HIS A 9 -2.25 -28.97 -1.26
CA HIS A 9 -0.92 -29.34 -0.75
C HIS A 9 -0.32 -30.59 -1.40
N GLN A 10 -1.13 -31.41 -2.06
CA GLN A 10 -0.65 -32.60 -2.78
C GLN A 10 -1.69 -32.94 -3.86
N GLY A 11 -1.55 -32.32 -5.03
CA GLY A 11 -2.59 -32.18 -6.03
C GLY A 11 -2.99 -33.40 -6.86
N GLY A 12 -2.55 -34.61 -6.58
CA GLY A 12 -2.81 -35.72 -7.49
C GLY A 12 -4.20 -36.35 -7.32
N GLU A 13 -4.42 -37.03 -6.21
CA GLU A 13 -5.58 -37.90 -6.05
C GLU A 13 -6.82 -37.17 -5.52
N LEU A 14 -6.66 -36.28 -4.57
CA LEU A 14 -7.78 -35.51 -4.02
C LEU A 14 -8.43 -34.62 -5.09
N ALA A 15 -7.61 -33.95 -5.90
CA ALA A 15 -8.09 -33.13 -7.00
C ALA A 15 -8.85 -33.96 -8.05
N LYS A 16 -8.39 -35.17 -8.38
CA LYS A 16 -9.11 -36.09 -9.26
C LYS A 16 -10.45 -36.54 -8.66
N GLN A 17 -10.48 -36.86 -7.37
CA GLN A 17 -11.73 -37.24 -6.69
C GLN A 17 -12.73 -36.09 -6.64
N MET A 18 -12.27 -34.88 -6.39
CA MET A 18 -13.10 -33.70 -6.37
C MET A 18 -13.68 -33.38 -7.75
N ARG A 19 -12.88 -33.47 -8.82
CA ARG A 19 -13.37 -33.30 -10.21
C ARG A 19 -14.38 -34.36 -10.61
N ARG A 20 -14.20 -35.62 -10.17
CA ARG A 20 -15.21 -36.68 -10.36
C ARG A 20 -16.52 -36.36 -9.64
N LYS A 21 -16.46 -35.84 -8.42
CA LYS A 21 -17.65 -35.40 -7.68
C LYS A 21 -18.30 -34.18 -8.32
N GLU A 22 -17.52 -33.23 -8.83
CA GLU A 22 -18.00 -32.09 -9.59
C GLU A 22 -18.80 -32.53 -10.82
N ALA A 23 -18.25 -33.46 -11.61
CA ALA A 23 -18.92 -33.97 -12.79
C ALA A 23 -20.25 -34.69 -12.44
N LYS A 24 -20.29 -35.49 -11.36
CA LYS A 24 -21.51 -36.13 -10.89
C LYS A 24 -22.55 -35.12 -10.39
N ASN A 25 -22.12 -34.12 -9.64
CA ASN A 25 -23.03 -33.13 -9.09
C ASN A 25 -23.61 -32.16 -10.12
N ASN A 26 -22.92 -31.98 -11.25
CA ASN A 26 -23.36 -31.10 -12.33
C ASN A 26 -24.32 -31.77 -13.33
N GLN A 27 -24.51 -33.10 -13.24
CA GLN A 27 -25.46 -33.81 -14.11
C GLN A 27 -26.89 -33.39 -13.79
N GLY A 28 -27.60 -32.83 -14.78
CA GLY A 28 -29.03 -32.50 -14.67
C GLY A 28 -29.40 -31.31 -13.79
N ARG A 29 -28.43 -30.45 -13.41
CA ARG A 29 -28.68 -29.27 -12.57
C ARG A 29 -28.54 -27.97 -13.35
N GLU A 30 -29.40 -26.99 -13.11
CA GLU A 30 -29.32 -25.63 -13.64
C GLU A 30 -28.09 -24.88 -13.10
N VAL A 31 -27.74 -25.11 -11.83
CA VAL A 31 -26.58 -24.49 -11.18
C VAL A 31 -25.40 -25.45 -11.28
N ARG A 32 -24.35 -25.02 -12.00
CA ARG A 32 -23.10 -25.77 -12.14
C ARG A 32 -22.06 -25.32 -11.12
N ILE A 33 -21.49 -26.28 -10.42
CA ILE A 33 -20.39 -26.06 -9.48
C ILE A 33 -19.09 -26.30 -10.26
N LYS A 34 -18.15 -25.36 -10.19
CA LYS A 34 -16.80 -25.51 -10.73
C LYS A 34 -15.80 -25.50 -9.59
N ILE A 35 -14.99 -26.56 -9.49
CA ILE A 35 -13.91 -26.65 -8.51
C ILE A 35 -12.66 -26.09 -9.15
N VAL A 36 -12.11 -25.02 -8.54
CA VAL A 36 -10.88 -24.38 -8.99
C VAL A 36 -9.78 -24.62 -7.95
N GLU A 37 -8.71 -25.24 -8.37
CA GLU A 37 -7.53 -25.42 -7.54
C GLU A 37 -6.78 -24.08 -7.45
N LYS A 38 -6.55 -23.62 -6.24
CA LYS A 38 -5.67 -22.48 -5.99
C LYS A 38 -4.27 -23.03 -5.69
N GLY A 39 -3.31 -22.73 -6.56
CA GLY A 39 -1.89 -23.05 -6.31
C GLY A 39 -1.44 -22.47 -4.96
N GLY A 40 -0.58 -23.20 -4.27
CA GLY A 40 0.10 -22.71 -3.07
C GLY A 40 1.01 -21.51 -3.38
N VAL A 41 1.61 -20.97 -2.34
CA VAL A 41 2.62 -19.90 -2.47
C VAL A 41 3.78 -20.40 -3.31
N THR A 42 4.12 -19.70 -4.39
CA THR A 42 5.26 -20.07 -5.25
C THR A 42 6.58 -19.87 -4.49
N LEU A 43 7.63 -20.59 -4.92
CA LEU A 43 8.98 -20.40 -4.37
C LEU A 43 9.42 -18.93 -4.49
N GLU A 44 9.10 -18.27 -5.60
CA GLU A 44 9.36 -16.85 -5.79
C GLU A 44 8.66 -15.99 -4.72
N GLN A 45 7.39 -16.27 -4.43
CA GLN A 45 6.66 -15.56 -3.38
C GLN A 45 7.22 -15.85 -1.98
N GLN A 46 7.71 -17.07 -1.73
CA GLN A 46 8.38 -17.41 -0.48
C GLN A 46 9.73 -16.70 -0.34
N LEU A 47 10.53 -16.68 -1.41
CA LEU A 47 11.81 -15.97 -1.44
C LEU A 47 11.63 -14.45 -1.31
N ARG A 48 10.58 -13.88 -1.90
CA ARG A 48 10.25 -12.46 -1.72
C ARG A 48 9.81 -12.13 -0.30
N LYS A 49 9.23 -13.08 0.43
CA LYS A 49 8.85 -12.91 1.84
C LYS A 49 10.05 -13.01 2.78
N SER A 50 11.10 -13.72 2.41
CA SER A 50 12.34 -13.73 3.16
C SER A 50 13.03 -12.39 2.96
N ASN A 51 13.01 -11.52 4.00
CA ASN A 51 13.79 -10.27 3.96
C ASN A 51 15.28 -10.64 4.03
N PRO A 52 16.05 -10.48 2.93
CA PRO A 52 17.49 -10.81 2.95
C PRO A 52 18.31 -9.84 3.80
N TRP A 53 17.70 -8.74 4.26
CA TRP A 53 18.31 -7.74 5.14
C TRP A 53 17.47 -7.50 6.40
N PRO A 54 17.34 -8.50 7.30
CA PRO A 54 16.55 -8.34 8.53
C PRO A 54 17.17 -7.22 9.38
N GLY A 55 16.41 -6.13 9.55
CA GLY A 55 16.79 -5.02 10.44
C GLY A 55 17.80 -4.02 9.88
N GLY A 56 18.19 -4.08 8.58
CA GLY A 56 19.17 -3.20 7.96
C GLY A 56 18.63 -2.38 6.79
N LYS A 57 19.38 -1.32 6.42
CA LYS A 57 19.17 -0.58 5.18
C LYS A 57 19.53 -1.46 3.98
N CYS A 58 18.75 -1.41 2.91
CA CYS A 58 18.93 -2.30 1.76
C CYS A 58 20.14 -1.98 0.87
N GLY A 59 20.89 -0.91 1.17
CA GLY A 59 22.03 -0.47 0.38
C GLY A 59 21.72 0.12 -1.00
N ARG A 60 20.44 0.16 -1.40
CA ARG A 60 20.03 0.78 -2.67
C ARG A 60 20.12 2.29 -2.55
N GLU A 61 20.69 2.91 -3.56
CA GLU A 61 20.71 4.35 -3.68
C GLU A 61 19.27 4.90 -3.74
N ARG A 62 19.04 6.00 -3.03
CA ARG A 62 17.73 6.69 -2.99
C ARG A 62 16.55 5.76 -2.63
N CYS A 63 16.77 4.79 -1.75
CA CYS A 63 15.67 3.99 -1.22
C CYS A 63 14.91 4.78 -0.15
N PHE A 64 13.78 5.39 -0.53
CA PHE A 64 13.04 6.29 0.35
C PHE A 64 12.66 5.64 1.71
N PRO A 65 12.11 4.40 1.77
CA PRO A 65 11.87 3.75 3.05
C PRO A 65 13.12 3.50 3.89
N CYS A 66 14.32 3.42 3.28
CA CYS A 66 15.57 3.17 3.98
C CYS A 66 16.37 4.45 4.30
N MET A 67 15.97 5.61 3.78
CA MET A 67 16.59 6.90 4.11
C MET A 67 16.35 7.30 5.57
N GLY A 68 15.22 6.86 6.16
CA GLY A 68 14.91 7.06 7.57
C GLY A 68 15.72 6.18 8.52
N GLU A 69 15.52 6.38 9.82
CA GLU A 69 16.26 5.66 10.89
C GLU A 69 15.95 4.15 10.94
N ARG A 70 14.74 3.75 10.57
CA ARG A 70 14.27 2.37 10.57
C ARG A 70 14.17 1.83 9.14
N GLY A 71 15.30 1.38 8.59
CA GLY A 71 15.34 0.71 7.30
C GLY A 71 14.80 -0.74 7.33
N GLY A 72 14.73 -1.38 6.16
CA GLY A 72 14.45 -2.82 6.03
C GLY A 72 13.05 -3.18 5.54
N ASP A 73 12.12 -2.23 5.50
CA ASP A 73 10.73 -2.48 5.06
C ASP A 73 10.49 -2.21 3.56
N CYS A 74 11.50 -1.82 2.82
CA CYS A 74 11.38 -1.43 1.41
C CYS A 74 10.92 -2.58 0.49
N TRP A 75 11.13 -3.83 0.89
CA TRP A 75 10.71 -5.03 0.15
C TRP A 75 9.29 -5.47 0.40
N LYS A 76 8.67 -4.99 1.47
CA LYS A 76 7.30 -5.37 1.83
C LYS A 76 6.34 -4.89 0.76
N GLU A 77 5.51 -5.81 0.27
CA GLU A 77 4.38 -5.54 -0.63
C GLU A 77 3.09 -5.42 0.18
N GLY A 78 2.07 -4.80 -0.40
CA GLY A 78 0.80 -4.65 0.28
C GLY A 78 0.88 -3.75 1.52
N VAL A 79 1.54 -2.60 1.39
CA VAL A 79 1.88 -1.74 2.51
C VAL A 79 0.95 -0.54 2.67
N THR A 80 0.77 -0.12 3.91
CA THR A 80 0.43 1.27 4.24
C THR A 80 1.69 2.00 4.70
N TYR A 81 1.78 3.29 4.40
CA TYR A 81 2.96 4.08 4.70
C TYR A 81 2.60 5.53 5.01
N SER A 82 3.52 6.22 5.65
CA SER A 82 3.42 7.66 5.88
C SER A 82 4.66 8.38 5.35
N LEU A 83 4.44 9.59 4.79
CA LEU A 83 5.49 10.53 4.43
C LEU A 83 5.33 11.78 5.30
N TRP A 84 6.43 12.45 5.59
CA TRP A 84 6.41 13.72 6.31
C TRP A 84 7.60 14.59 5.92
N CYS A 85 7.45 15.89 6.14
CA CYS A 85 8.52 16.85 5.98
C CYS A 85 9.44 16.78 7.20
N LEU A 86 10.75 16.71 6.99
CA LEU A 86 11.74 16.67 8.07
C LEU A 86 11.85 18.00 8.83
N GLU A 87 11.60 19.11 8.14
CA GLU A 87 11.65 20.44 8.76
C GLU A 87 10.39 20.72 9.61
N CYS A 88 9.19 20.35 9.13
CA CYS A 88 7.95 20.51 9.86
C CYS A 88 7.75 19.46 10.98
N GLY A 89 8.35 18.29 10.82
CA GLY A 89 8.28 17.19 11.76
C GLY A 89 7.08 16.25 11.56
N TRP A 90 7.22 15.05 12.11
CA TRP A 90 6.25 13.95 12.02
C TRP A 90 4.88 14.29 12.58
N GLU A 91 4.82 15.05 13.68
CA GLU A 91 3.57 15.38 14.36
C GLU A 91 2.78 16.49 13.64
N VAL A 92 3.47 17.31 12.86
CA VAL A 92 2.86 18.49 12.19
C VAL A 92 2.36 18.15 10.80
N THR A 93 3.15 17.42 10.00
CA THR A 93 2.81 17.15 8.60
C THR A 93 2.82 15.65 8.31
N ARG A 94 1.80 15.17 7.62
CA ARG A 94 1.73 13.78 7.23
C ARG A 94 0.95 13.56 5.94
N TYR A 95 1.51 12.76 5.05
CA TYR A 95 0.80 12.06 4.00
C TYR A 95 0.66 10.60 4.39
N MET A 96 -0.50 10.03 4.23
CA MET A 96 -0.76 8.62 4.44
C MET A 96 -1.19 7.99 3.13
N GLY A 97 -0.58 6.85 2.77
CA GLY A 97 -0.86 6.18 1.52
C GLY A 97 -0.83 4.67 1.65
N GLU A 98 -1.36 4.01 0.64
CA GLU A 98 -1.31 2.58 0.49
C GLU A 98 -0.69 2.17 -0.86
N SER A 99 -0.19 0.96 -0.96
CA SER A 99 0.29 0.39 -2.21
C SER A 99 0.22 -1.13 -2.18
N GLY A 100 -0.31 -1.72 -3.26
CA GLY A 100 -0.20 -3.16 -3.51
C GLY A 100 1.23 -3.59 -3.86
N ARG A 101 2.04 -2.65 -4.38
CA ARG A 101 3.45 -2.88 -4.74
C ARG A 101 4.35 -2.78 -3.51
N ASN A 102 5.63 -3.13 -3.69
CA ASN A 102 6.59 -2.97 -2.61
C ASN A 102 6.86 -1.49 -2.29
N ALA A 103 7.25 -1.24 -1.03
CA ALA A 103 7.46 0.11 -0.53
C ALA A 103 8.61 0.85 -1.25
N TYR A 104 9.62 0.12 -1.78
CA TYR A 104 10.69 0.72 -2.58
C TYR A 104 10.14 1.35 -3.86
N SER A 105 9.37 0.58 -4.65
CA SER A 105 8.79 1.07 -5.91
C SER A 105 7.90 2.29 -5.67
N ARG A 106 7.05 2.23 -4.64
CA ARG A 106 6.18 3.35 -4.29
C ARG A 106 6.96 4.56 -3.81
N GLY A 107 8.00 4.36 -2.99
CA GLY A 107 8.88 5.42 -2.54
C GLY A 107 9.61 6.10 -3.70
N ARG A 108 10.08 5.32 -4.68
CA ARG A 108 10.69 5.88 -5.91
C ARG A 108 9.75 6.76 -6.68
N GLU A 109 8.50 6.37 -6.87
CA GLU A 109 7.50 7.20 -7.55
C GLU A 109 7.29 8.56 -6.87
N HIS A 110 7.28 8.58 -5.54
CA HIS A 110 7.19 9.84 -4.80
C HIS A 110 8.42 10.72 -5.02
N LEU A 111 9.63 10.14 -5.00
CA LEU A 111 10.86 10.89 -5.27
C LEU A 111 10.93 11.37 -6.72
N ASP A 112 10.60 10.51 -7.68
CA ASP A 112 10.63 10.87 -9.10
C ASP A 112 9.62 12.00 -9.42
N SER A 113 8.44 11.98 -8.79
CA SER A 113 7.46 13.07 -8.94
C SER A 113 7.88 14.36 -8.23
N LEU A 114 8.61 14.26 -7.12
CA LEU A 114 9.21 15.40 -6.43
C LEU A 114 10.31 16.04 -7.29
N ASP A 115 11.22 15.22 -7.83
CA ASP A 115 12.32 15.69 -8.71
C ASP A 115 11.78 16.36 -9.99
N ALA A 116 10.68 15.81 -10.52
CA ALA A 116 9.99 16.40 -11.67
C ALA A 116 9.24 17.70 -11.36
N LYS A 117 9.12 18.07 -10.06
CA LYS A 117 8.37 19.25 -9.60
C LYS A 117 6.93 19.30 -10.13
N ASP A 118 6.30 18.13 -10.27
CA ASP A 118 4.96 18.01 -10.84
C ASP A 118 3.91 18.37 -9.77
N GLU A 119 3.34 19.57 -9.88
CA GLU A 119 2.32 20.07 -8.96
C GLU A 119 1.04 19.22 -8.95
N ASN A 120 0.79 18.47 -10.04
CA ASN A 120 -0.39 17.62 -10.14
C ASN A 120 -0.20 16.24 -9.51
N LYS A 121 1.03 15.74 -9.45
CA LYS A 121 1.34 14.39 -8.98
C LYS A 121 2.06 14.35 -7.64
N SER A 122 2.91 15.34 -7.36
CA SER A 122 3.75 15.34 -6.17
C SER A 122 3.11 16.10 -5.01
N VAL A 123 2.62 15.35 -4.02
CA VAL A 123 2.15 15.95 -2.75
C VAL A 123 3.30 16.57 -1.95
N LEU A 124 4.52 16.06 -2.11
CA LEU A 124 5.73 16.56 -1.46
C LEU A 124 6.13 17.92 -2.06
N TRP A 125 6.08 18.05 -3.39
CA TRP A 125 6.35 19.33 -4.05
C TRP A 125 5.30 20.38 -3.71
N LEU A 126 4.02 20.00 -3.68
CA LEU A 126 2.95 20.89 -3.23
C LEU A 126 3.18 21.40 -1.79
N HIS A 127 3.62 20.50 -0.90
CA HIS A 127 3.99 20.93 0.45
C HIS A 127 5.13 21.96 0.46
N SER A 128 6.18 21.75 -0.36
CA SER A 128 7.26 22.74 -0.49
C SER A 128 6.75 24.08 -1.00
N ILE A 129 5.83 24.09 -1.97
CA ILE A 129 5.24 25.33 -2.50
C ILE A 129 4.51 26.09 -1.39
N HIS A 130 3.67 25.41 -0.62
CA HIS A 130 2.76 26.07 0.33
C HIS A 130 3.40 26.43 1.67
N HIS A 131 4.42 25.65 2.11
CA HIS A 131 4.99 25.79 3.44
C HIS A 131 6.47 26.17 3.47
N HIS A 132 7.17 26.05 2.34
CA HIS A 132 8.62 26.30 2.25
C HIS A 132 9.01 27.20 1.08
N ASN A 133 8.10 28.04 0.59
CA ASN A 133 8.34 29.03 -0.48
C ASN A 133 8.99 28.42 -1.73
N ARG A 134 8.55 27.23 -2.17
CA ARG A 134 9.07 26.50 -3.34
C ARG A 134 10.54 26.06 -3.21
N ARG A 135 11.05 25.89 -2.02
CA ARG A 135 12.41 25.42 -1.81
C ARG A 135 12.55 23.97 -2.31
N GLU A 136 13.67 23.70 -2.98
CA GLU A 136 13.98 22.38 -3.58
C GLU A 136 14.75 21.47 -2.61
N ASP A 137 15.37 22.03 -1.61
CA ASP A 137 16.21 21.35 -0.61
C ASP A 137 15.41 20.82 0.60
N VAL A 138 14.09 20.91 0.55
CA VAL A 138 13.23 20.39 1.63
C VAL A 138 13.32 18.87 1.72
N GLY A 139 13.77 18.39 2.86
CA GLY A 139 13.92 16.97 3.15
C GLY A 139 12.58 16.30 3.53
N TYR A 140 12.40 15.07 3.05
CA TYR A 140 11.24 14.24 3.38
C TYR A 140 11.68 12.86 3.85
N ALA A 141 10.84 12.22 4.63
CA ALA A 141 11.06 10.84 5.08
C ALA A 141 9.82 9.98 4.81
N MET A 142 10.06 8.68 4.66
CA MET A 142 9.03 7.66 4.46
C MET A 142 9.16 6.56 5.51
N ARG A 143 8.01 6.09 6.00
CA ARG A 143 7.93 4.95 6.92
C ARG A 143 6.77 4.04 6.54
N VAL A 144 7.03 2.74 6.46
CA VAL A 144 5.99 1.72 6.37
C VAL A 144 5.30 1.60 7.72
N THR A 145 3.98 1.72 7.73
CA THR A 145 3.14 1.68 8.94
C THR A 145 2.38 0.39 9.11
N GLY A 146 2.16 -0.35 8.02
CA GLY A 146 1.48 -1.64 8.04
C GLY A 146 1.77 -2.48 6.81
N HIS A 147 1.45 -3.78 6.90
CA HIS A 147 1.59 -4.74 5.83
C HIS A 147 0.35 -5.65 5.80
N PHE A 148 -0.26 -5.81 4.63
CA PHE A 148 -1.54 -6.50 4.44
C PHE A 148 -1.48 -7.40 3.23
N GLN A 149 -2.14 -8.55 3.32
CA GLN A 149 -2.23 -9.49 2.20
C GLN A 149 -3.35 -9.16 1.23
N ASP A 150 -4.40 -8.50 1.69
CA ASP A 150 -5.56 -8.11 0.89
C ASP A 150 -5.64 -6.59 0.69
N SER A 151 -6.27 -6.20 -0.42
CA SER A 151 -6.39 -4.79 -0.80
C SER A 151 -7.39 -4.03 0.07
N LEU A 152 -8.46 -4.70 0.51
CA LEU A 152 -9.53 -4.04 1.28
C LEU A 152 -9.02 -3.62 2.65
N SER A 153 -8.37 -4.52 3.40
CA SER A 153 -7.77 -4.20 4.71
C SER A 153 -6.77 -3.06 4.61
N ARG A 154 -5.99 -3.01 3.54
CA ARG A 154 -5.01 -1.96 3.27
C ARG A 154 -5.69 -0.62 3.06
N GLN A 155 -6.69 -0.55 2.17
CA GLN A 155 -7.44 0.67 1.87
C GLN A 155 -8.23 1.18 3.09
N VAL A 156 -8.89 0.27 3.82
CA VAL A 156 -9.59 0.64 5.06
C VAL A 156 -8.63 1.20 6.10
N THR A 157 -7.45 0.59 6.25
CA THR A 157 -6.44 1.08 7.21
C THR A 157 -5.91 2.45 6.80
N GLU A 158 -5.62 2.69 5.52
CA GLU A 158 -5.23 4.02 5.03
C GLU A 158 -6.30 5.05 5.38
N MET A 159 -7.55 4.76 5.07
CA MET A 159 -8.68 5.64 5.32
C MET A 159 -8.88 5.95 6.81
N VAL A 160 -8.79 4.92 7.68
CA VAL A 160 -8.85 5.11 9.14
C VAL A 160 -7.69 5.99 9.61
N ASN A 161 -6.48 5.75 9.13
CA ASN A 161 -5.31 6.54 9.50
C ASN A 161 -5.47 8.01 9.09
N ILE A 162 -6.00 8.27 7.87
CA ILE A 162 -6.25 9.63 7.41
C ILE A 162 -7.34 10.30 8.25
N SER A 163 -8.44 9.60 8.53
CA SER A 163 -9.58 10.16 9.29
C SER A 163 -9.26 10.41 10.77
N SER A 164 -8.39 9.59 11.36
CA SER A 164 -7.99 9.69 12.76
C SER A 164 -6.81 10.65 13.01
N TYR A 165 -6.18 11.16 11.95
CA TYR A 165 -5.03 12.05 12.09
C TYR A 165 -5.43 13.42 12.65
N GLN A 166 -4.82 13.80 13.76
CA GLN A 166 -5.09 15.06 14.48
C GLN A 166 -3.97 16.09 14.34
N GLY A 167 -2.95 15.81 13.52
CA GLY A 167 -1.87 16.78 13.26
C GLY A 167 -2.34 18.00 12.49
N ALA A 168 -1.50 19.05 12.47
CA ALA A 168 -1.87 20.34 11.91
C ALA A 168 -2.08 20.33 10.40
N VAL A 169 -1.30 19.51 9.67
CA VAL A 169 -1.31 19.47 8.20
C VAL A 169 -1.36 18.05 7.68
N ILE A 170 -2.43 17.71 6.96
CA ILE A 170 -2.51 16.48 6.17
C ILE A 170 -2.21 16.80 4.72
N MET A 171 -1.26 16.08 4.11
CA MET A 171 -0.86 16.30 2.72
C MET A 171 -1.72 15.51 1.71
N ASN A 172 -2.62 14.63 2.17
CA ASN A 172 -3.51 13.88 1.30
C ASN A 172 -4.48 14.79 0.57
N ARG A 173 -4.67 14.54 -0.74
CA ARG A 173 -5.65 15.30 -1.53
C ARG A 173 -7.06 14.82 -1.23
N ARG A 174 -8.02 15.74 -1.26
CA ARG A 174 -9.44 15.47 -0.96
C ARG A 174 -10.05 14.39 -1.88
N ASN A 175 -9.58 14.30 -3.12
CA ASN A 175 -10.10 13.38 -4.14
C ASN A 175 -9.63 11.94 -3.98
N GLU A 176 -8.55 11.69 -3.23
CA GLU A 176 -8.05 10.33 -2.97
C GLU A 176 -9.03 9.50 -2.12
N MET A 177 -10.05 10.14 -1.56
CA MET A 177 -11.04 9.53 -0.66
C MET A 177 -12.49 9.65 -1.16
N ALA A 178 -12.73 9.95 -2.42
CA ALA A 178 -14.07 10.24 -2.95
C ALA A 178 -15.09 9.08 -2.91
N GLY A 179 -14.68 7.87 -2.52
CA GLY A 179 -15.55 6.68 -2.42
C GLY A 179 -16.14 6.40 -1.04
N VAL A 180 -15.69 7.06 0.02
CA VAL A 180 -16.13 6.74 1.40
C VAL A 180 -16.57 8.00 2.13
N ARG A 181 -17.86 8.07 2.45
CA ARG A 181 -18.41 9.09 3.36
C ARG A 181 -18.03 8.73 4.80
N VAL A 182 -16.88 9.18 5.24
CA VAL A 182 -16.60 9.35 6.67
C VAL A 182 -16.99 10.77 7.01
N GLU A 183 -17.83 10.98 8.01
CA GLU A 183 -18.13 12.33 8.52
C GLU A 183 -16.81 12.98 8.96
N ARG A 184 -16.39 13.98 8.20
CA ARG A 184 -15.10 14.61 8.35
C ARG A 184 -15.22 15.81 9.27
N GLN A 185 -14.88 15.63 10.51
CA GLN A 185 -14.49 16.75 11.33
C GLN A 185 -13.04 17.12 10.94
N GLN A 186 -12.89 18.34 10.41
CA GLN A 186 -11.63 19.05 10.23
C GLN A 186 -10.68 18.61 9.11
N TYR A 187 -11.07 18.81 7.85
CA TYR A 187 -10.09 19.12 6.83
C TYR A 187 -9.86 20.63 6.80
N ARG A 188 -8.72 21.10 7.32
CA ARG A 188 -8.30 22.47 7.06
C ARG A 188 -8.01 22.59 5.57
N ARG A 189 -8.70 23.53 4.91
CA ARG A 189 -8.47 23.86 3.51
C ARG A 189 -7.02 24.30 3.33
N TRP A 190 -6.34 23.72 2.38
CA TRP A 190 -5.15 24.30 1.80
C TRP A 190 -5.56 25.60 1.11
N GLY A 191 -5.05 26.72 1.58
CA GLY A 191 -5.22 28.04 0.95
C GLY A 191 -6.64 28.60 1.06
N ALA A 192 -6.91 29.26 2.17
CA ALA A 192 -7.91 30.30 2.28
C ALA A 192 -7.34 31.32 3.28
N GLU A 193 -6.49 32.18 2.78
CA GLU A 193 -6.35 33.60 3.16
C GLU A 193 -6.12 34.40 1.88
#